data_f1912f887ec462625628830d0f1a65fa
#
_entry.id   f1912f887ec462625628830d0f1a65fa
#
_cell.length_a   1.000
_cell.length_b   1.000
_cell.length_c   1.000
_cell.angle_alpha   90.00
_cell.angle_beta   90.00
_cell.angle_gamma   90.00
#
_symmetry.space_group_name_H-M   'P 1'
#
loop_
_entity.id
_entity.type
_entity.pdbx_description
1 polymer ?
#
loop_
_entity_poly.entity_id
_entity_poly.type
_entity_poly.pdbx_seq_one_letter_code
_entity_poly.pdbx_strand_id
1 'polypeptide(L)'
;LLKLILNQTEKDFNKNYNSPYFSGIPIMPNIKDNSLFSDEDIKKIIKEEVLIDASIDNLIDLINLCDKYPLADNIEYNINMKSLHNIKPSLIELQNMIGMNSIKENIVDQIIYFIQDLHNISPNNSDYLHAVIYGPPGTGKTEVAKIMGKIFSNLGILKKNVFKKVTRDDLVAGYLGQTAMKTKDVIKECIGGVLFIDEAYALGNKEKRDSFSKESIDTICEAL
;
A
#
# COMPACT_ATOMS: atom_id res chain seq x y z
N LEU A 1 -0.12 16.14 9.04
CA LEU A 1 -0.62 14.79 9.36
C LEU A 1 -1.00 14.12 8.05
N LEU A 2 -0.24 13.13 7.64
CA LEU A 2 -0.63 12.28 6.54
C LEU A 2 -1.46 11.15 7.13
N LYS A 3 -2.71 11.01 6.72
CA LYS A 3 -3.50 9.83 7.03
C LYS A 3 -3.71 9.04 5.75
N LEU A 4 -3.13 7.85 5.70
CA LEU A 4 -3.42 6.83 4.73
C LEU A 4 -4.62 6.04 5.26
N ILE A 5 -5.78 6.16 4.61
CA ILE A 5 -6.95 5.34 4.94
C ILE A 5 -6.87 4.10 4.08
N LEU A 6 -6.30 3.06 4.65
CA LEU A 6 -6.29 1.74 4.05
C LEU A 6 -7.50 0.97 4.55
N ASN A 7 -8.28 0.54 3.59
CA ASN A 7 -9.19 -0.60 3.64
C ASN A 7 -9.78 -0.93 5.02
N GLN A 8 -10.92 -0.38 5.35
CA GLN A 8 -11.90 -1.23 5.99
C GLN A 8 -12.23 -2.33 4.97
N THR A 9 -11.69 -3.50 5.18
CA THR A 9 -12.22 -4.69 4.55
C THR A 9 -13.70 -4.72 4.88
N GLU A 10 -14.55 -4.68 3.86
CA GLU A 10 -15.94 -5.04 3.98
C GLU A 10 -16.01 -6.42 4.63
N LYS A 11 -16.28 -6.45 5.92
CA LYS A 11 -16.71 -7.64 6.63
C LYS A 11 -18.16 -7.93 6.25
N ASP A 12 -18.39 -8.12 4.94
CA ASP A 12 -19.65 -8.62 4.40
C ASP A 12 -19.35 -9.37 3.11
N PHE A 13 -18.66 -10.49 3.25
CA PHE A 13 -18.73 -11.50 2.20
C PHE A 13 -18.95 -12.89 2.78
N ASN A 14 -20.26 -13.22 2.76
CA ASN A 14 -20.79 -14.57 2.56
C ASN A 14 -20.32 -15.69 3.48
N LYS A 15 -21.02 -15.80 4.58
CA LYS A 15 -21.59 -17.09 4.93
C LYS A 15 -22.42 -17.60 3.74
N ASN A 16 -21.80 -18.36 2.85
CA ASN A 16 -22.43 -19.36 1.99
C ASN A 16 -21.40 -19.91 1.01
N TYR A 17 -20.52 -20.75 1.52
CA TYR A 17 -19.95 -21.84 0.74
C TYR A 17 -20.08 -23.13 1.55
N ASN A 18 -21.24 -23.74 1.46
CA ASN A 18 -21.36 -25.17 1.60
C ASN A 18 -20.61 -25.77 0.42
N SER A 19 -19.39 -26.20 0.69
CA SER A 19 -18.65 -27.07 -0.21
C SER A 19 -19.09 -28.50 0.04
N PRO A 20 -19.71 -29.17 -0.93
CA PRO A 20 -19.81 -30.62 -0.87
C PRO A 20 -18.42 -31.21 -1.13
N TYR A 21 -18.06 -32.14 -0.32
CA TYR A 21 -16.88 -33.00 -0.38
C TYR A 21 -16.49 -33.37 -1.82
N PHE A 22 -15.31 -32.95 -2.24
CA PHE A 22 -14.64 -33.54 -3.39
C PHE A 22 -13.88 -34.78 -2.91
N SER A 23 -14.55 -35.91 -2.95
CA SER A 23 -13.90 -37.22 -3.01
C SER A 23 -13.56 -37.48 -4.48
N GLY A 24 -12.32 -37.25 -4.84
CA GLY A 24 -11.84 -37.54 -6.17
C GLY A 24 -10.37 -37.17 -6.25
N ILE A 25 -9.50 -38.12 -5.87
CA ILE A 25 -8.08 -38.05 -6.24
C ILE A 25 -8.05 -38.10 -7.77
N PRO A 26 -7.51 -37.07 -8.46
CA PRO A 26 -7.26 -37.22 -9.88
C PRO A 26 -6.20 -38.30 -10.06
N ILE A 27 -6.58 -39.42 -10.69
CA ILE A 27 -5.64 -40.41 -11.17
C ILE A 27 -4.71 -39.70 -12.13
N MET A 28 -3.45 -39.50 -11.73
CA MET A 28 -2.44 -39.01 -12.65
C MET A 28 -2.41 -39.91 -13.89
N PRO A 29 -2.59 -39.36 -15.08
CA PRO A 29 -2.41 -40.16 -16.29
C PRO A 29 -0.95 -40.61 -16.33
N ASN A 30 -0.77 -41.88 -16.60
CA ASN A 30 0.51 -42.55 -16.73
C ASN A 30 1.29 -41.87 -17.87
N ILE A 31 2.27 -41.02 -17.54
CA ILE A 31 3.08 -40.29 -18.52
C ILE A 31 3.99 -41.29 -19.20
N LYS A 32 3.49 -41.94 -20.22
CA LYS A 32 4.26 -42.74 -21.20
C LYS A 32 4.09 -42.33 -22.66
N ASP A 33 3.43 -41.21 -22.92
CA ASP A 33 3.39 -40.63 -24.27
C ASP A 33 4.11 -39.26 -24.26
N ASN A 34 5.39 -39.30 -24.59
CA ASN A 34 6.28 -38.14 -24.75
C ASN A 34 5.98 -37.22 -25.96
N SER A 35 4.77 -37.30 -26.55
CA SER A 35 4.46 -36.60 -27.80
C SER A 35 3.51 -35.41 -27.68
N LEU A 36 3.06 -35.06 -26.46
CA LEU A 36 2.04 -34.03 -26.27
C LEU A 36 2.59 -32.63 -25.83
N PHE A 37 3.85 -32.54 -25.43
CA PHE A 37 4.46 -31.26 -25.04
C PHE A 37 5.80 -31.10 -25.74
N SER A 38 6.03 -29.96 -26.38
CA SER A 38 7.34 -29.63 -26.90
C SER A 38 8.32 -29.33 -25.74
N ASP A 39 9.64 -29.48 -25.99
CA ASP A 39 10.66 -29.13 -25.02
C ASP A 39 10.54 -27.65 -24.55
N GLU A 40 9.96 -26.78 -25.37
CA GLU A 40 9.65 -25.40 -25.04
C GLU A 40 8.45 -25.30 -24.08
N ASP A 41 7.44 -26.16 -24.22
CA ASP A 41 6.29 -26.18 -23.29
C ASP A 41 6.70 -26.74 -21.93
N ILE A 42 7.59 -27.72 -21.89
CA ILE A 42 8.15 -28.28 -20.65
C ILE A 42 9.02 -27.23 -19.94
N LYS A 43 9.83 -26.45 -20.67
CA LYS A 43 10.62 -25.36 -20.10
C LYS A 43 9.76 -24.21 -19.54
N LYS A 44 8.56 -23.99 -20.06
CA LYS A 44 7.59 -23.03 -19.53
C LYS A 44 6.93 -23.49 -18.22
N ILE A 45 6.88 -24.80 -17.97
CA ILE A 45 6.24 -25.41 -16.79
C ILE A 45 7.19 -25.48 -15.61
N ILE A 46 8.51 -25.64 -15.87
CA ILE A 46 9.53 -25.70 -14.82
C ILE A 46 10.04 -24.26 -14.58
N LYS A 47 9.57 -23.66 -13.49
CA LYS A 47 10.11 -22.37 -13.04
C LYS A 47 11.39 -22.61 -12.26
N GLU A 48 12.40 -21.83 -12.55
CA GLU A 48 13.65 -21.78 -11.77
C GLU A 48 13.39 -20.93 -10.52
N GLU A 49 13.55 -21.55 -9.35
CA GLU A 49 13.45 -20.81 -8.06
C GLU A 49 14.79 -20.11 -7.78
N VAL A 50 14.73 -18.79 -7.63
CA VAL A 50 15.90 -17.97 -7.28
C VAL A 50 15.68 -17.35 -5.90
N LEU A 51 16.55 -17.75 -4.97
CA LEU A 51 16.58 -17.15 -3.63
C LEU A 51 17.40 -15.87 -3.65
N ILE A 52 16.75 -14.76 -3.31
CA ILE A 52 17.39 -13.48 -3.11
C ILE A 52 17.76 -13.38 -1.64
N ASP A 53 19.06 -13.37 -1.36
CA ASP A 53 19.64 -13.11 -0.05
C ASP A 53 20.48 -11.83 -0.18
N ALA A 54 19.95 -10.71 0.22
CA ALA A 54 20.57 -9.41 0.13
C ALA A 54 20.20 -8.54 1.32
N SER A 55 21.15 -7.82 1.88
CA SER A 55 20.89 -6.76 2.85
C SER A 55 20.42 -5.51 2.10
N ILE A 56 19.30 -4.94 2.56
CA ILE A 56 18.71 -3.74 1.99
C ILE A 56 18.64 -2.69 3.09
N ASP A 57 19.45 -1.65 2.96
CA ASP A 57 19.55 -0.59 3.96
C ASP A 57 18.95 0.74 3.45
N ASN A 58 18.84 0.90 2.13
CA ASN A 58 18.40 2.15 1.53
C ASN A 58 17.67 1.97 0.18
N LEU A 59 17.14 3.08 -0.37
CA LEU A 59 16.41 3.08 -1.64
C LEU A 59 17.27 2.63 -2.84
N ILE A 60 18.59 2.92 -2.81
CA ILE A 60 19.51 2.54 -3.89
C ILE A 60 19.62 1.03 -3.95
N ASP A 61 19.65 0.36 -2.80
CA ASP A 61 19.73 -1.10 -2.74
C ASP A 61 18.50 -1.75 -3.37
N LEU A 62 17.29 -1.20 -3.13
CA LEU A 62 16.06 -1.66 -3.77
C LEU A 62 16.08 -1.45 -5.29
N ILE A 63 16.62 -0.31 -5.75
CA ILE A 63 16.74 -0.01 -7.18
C ILE A 63 17.74 -0.99 -7.83
N ASN A 64 18.91 -1.20 -7.20
CA ASN A 64 19.92 -2.14 -7.67
C ASN A 64 19.39 -3.58 -7.69
N LEU A 65 18.55 -3.95 -6.75
CA LEU A 65 17.90 -5.26 -6.72
C LEU A 65 17.05 -5.48 -7.97
N CYS A 66 16.27 -4.48 -8.40
CA CYS A 66 15.52 -4.54 -9.66
C CYS A 66 16.43 -4.72 -10.87
N ASP A 67 17.61 -4.05 -10.89
CA ASP A 67 18.54 -4.15 -12.01
C ASP A 67 19.24 -5.50 -12.06
N LYS A 68 19.53 -6.08 -10.90
CA LYS A 68 20.20 -7.38 -10.77
C LYS A 68 19.27 -8.56 -11.10
N TYR A 69 17.99 -8.47 -10.77
CA TYR A 69 17.01 -9.55 -10.91
C TYR A 69 15.88 -9.13 -11.86
N PRO A 70 16.05 -9.36 -13.18
CA PRO A 70 15.02 -9.00 -14.16
C PRO A 70 13.80 -9.92 -14.06
N LEU A 71 12.63 -9.43 -14.47
CA LEU A 71 11.44 -10.24 -14.58
C LEU A 71 11.56 -11.19 -15.76
N ALA A 72 11.35 -12.49 -15.52
CA ALA A 72 11.26 -13.52 -16.53
C ALA A 72 10.15 -14.51 -16.18
N ASP A 73 9.42 -15.00 -17.18
CA ASP A 73 8.27 -15.88 -16.97
C ASP A 73 8.64 -17.25 -16.37
N ASN A 74 9.89 -17.65 -16.57
CA ASN A 74 10.44 -18.93 -16.12
C ASN A 74 11.17 -18.84 -14.77
N ILE A 75 11.20 -17.70 -14.12
CA ILE A 75 11.90 -17.49 -12.83
C ILE A 75 10.85 -17.13 -11.76
N GLU A 76 10.95 -17.81 -10.63
CA GLU A 76 10.19 -17.50 -9.41
C GLU A 76 11.14 -17.05 -8.31
N TYR A 77 10.88 -15.87 -7.77
CA TYR A 77 11.68 -15.29 -6.70
C TYR A 77 10.99 -15.48 -5.36
N ASN A 78 11.77 -15.57 -4.29
CA ASN A 78 11.27 -15.67 -2.91
C ASN A 78 10.62 -14.37 -2.38
N ILE A 79 10.62 -13.30 -3.17
CA ILE A 79 9.93 -12.04 -2.88
C ILE A 79 9.10 -11.60 -4.10
N ASN A 80 8.15 -10.70 -3.90
CA ASN A 80 7.33 -10.18 -4.98
C ASN A 80 8.09 -9.19 -5.89
N MET A 81 8.96 -9.74 -6.76
CA MET A 81 9.77 -8.95 -7.70
C MET A 81 8.93 -8.12 -8.67
N LYS A 82 7.76 -8.62 -9.07
CA LYS A 82 6.86 -7.88 -9.96
C LYS A 82 6.40 -6.56 -9.34
N SER A 83 5.97 -6.61 -8.08
CA SER A 83 5.59 -5.40 -7.34
C SER A 83 6.78 -4.46 -7.14
N LEU A 84 7.97 -5.00 -6.86
CA LEU A 84 9.19 -4.20 -6.72
C LEU A 84 9.55 -3.47 -8.02
N HIS A 85 9.48 -4.15 -9.17
CA HIS A 85 9.71 -3.51 -10.48
C HIS A 85 8.66 -2.43 -10.78
N ASN A 86 7.40 -2.63 -10.41
CA ASN A 86 6.34 -1.66 -10.62
C ASN A 86 6.58 -0.34 -9.86
N ILE A 87 7.21 -0.40 -8.69
CA ILE A 87 7.51 0.79 -7.89
C ILE A 87 8.84 1.45 -8.23
N LYS A 88 9.70 0.83 -9.03
CA LYS A 88 11.04 1.34 -9.36
C LYS A 88 11.05 2.81 -9.82
N PRO A 89 10.14 3.28 -10.72
CA PRO A 89 10.10 4.69 -11.10
C PRO A 89 9.85 5.62 -9.91
N SER A 90 8.97 5.23 -8.99
CA SER A 90 8.68 6.01 -7.78
C SER A 90 9.83 5.99 -6.76
N LEU A 91 10.60 4.89 -6.70
CA LEU A 91 11.82 4.84 -5.89
C LEU A 91 12.89 5.82 -6.40
N ILE A 92 13.05 5.91 -7.72
CA ILE A 92 13.98 6.86 -8.34
C ILE A 92 13.50 8.31 -8.09
N GLU A 93 12.19 8.59 -8.22
CA GLU A 93 11.61 9.90 -7.92
C GLU A 93 11.90 10.28 -6.45
N LEU A 94 11.70 9.37 -5.51
CA LEU A 94 11.96 9.58 -4.08
C LEU A 94 13.46 9.74 -3.79
N GLN A 95 14.32 8.97 -4.45
CA GLN A 95 15.78 9.05 -4.29
C GLN A 95 16.31 10.41 -4.72
N ASN A 96 15.77 10.99 -5.79
CA ASN A 96 16.17 12.29 -6.31
C ASN A 96 15.71 13.47 -5.43
N MET A 97 14.80 13.26 -4.48
CA MET A 97 14.45 14.29 -3.50
C MET A 97 15.61 14.55 -2.54
N ILE A 98 15.92 15.82 -2.32
CA ILE A 98 17.03 16.23 -1.44
C ILE A 98 16.61 16.07 0.03
N GLY A 99 17.45 15.42 0.82
CA GLY A 99 17.23 15.22 2.27
C GLY A 99 16.19 14.14 2.60
N MET A 100 15.50 14.31 3.72
CA MET A 100 14.46 13.42 4.23
C MET A 100 14.89 11.96 4.45
N ASN A 101 16.13 11.74 4.91
CA ASN A 101 16.72 10.40 5.04
C ASN A 101 15.87 9.48 5.92
N SER A 102 15.41 9.96 7.09
CA SER A 102 14.59 9.13 7.98
C SER A 102 13.24 8.71 7.36
N ILE A 103 12.64 9.55 6.51
CA ILE A 103 11.42 9.18 5.78
C ILE A 103 11.76 8.12 4.72
N LYS A 104 12.86 8.28 4.00
CA LYS A 104 13.31 7.32 2.99
C LYS A 104 13.59 5.95 3.61
N GLU A 105 14.27 5.90 4.74
CA GLU A 105 14.54 4.68 5.51
C GLU A 105 13.23 3.99 5.93
N ASN A 106 12.30 4.73 6.54
CA ASN A 106 11.00 4.19 6.93
C ASN A 106 10.18 3.64 5.75
N ILE A 107 10.29 4.28 4.57
CA ILE A 107 9.62 3.78 3.36
C ILE A 107 10.28 2.49 2.87
N VAL A 108 11.60 2.37 2.96
CA VAL A 108 12.33 1.14 2.62
C VAL A 108 11.85 -0.02 3.49
N ASP A 109 11.78 0.17 4.82
CA ASP A 109 11.31 -0.85 5.76
C ASP A 109 9.88 -1.31 5.43
N GLN A 110 8.99 -0.36 5.13
CA GLN A 110 7.62 -0.68 4.73
C GLN A 110 7.56 -1.46 3.41
N ILE A 111 8.37 -1.07 2.40
CA ILE A 111 8.43 -1.79 1.13
C ILE A 111 8.90 -3.22 1.36
N ILE A 112 9.97 -3.43 2.14
CA ILE A 112 10.51 -4.77 2.45
C ILE A 112 9.42 -5.62 3.12
N TYR A 113 8.70 -5.07 4.10
CA TYR A 113 7.61 -5.75 4.79
C TYR A 113 6.54 -6.27 3.81
N PHE A 114 6.17 -5.46 2.80
CA PHE A 114 5.15 -5.83 1.83
C PHE A 114 5.65 -6.77 0.74
N ILE A 115 6.86 -6.59 0.21
CA ILE A 115 7.39 -7.48 -0.84
C ILE A 115 7.73 -8.88 -0.35
N GLN A 116 7.93 -9.04 0.96
CA GLN A 116 8.12 -10.33 1.64
C GLN A 116 6.80 -10.97 2.09
N ASP A 117 5.65 -10.39 1.76
CA ASP A 117 4.32 -10.85 2.14
C ASP A 117 4.11 -11.04 3.67
N LEU A 118 4.90 -10.34 4.50
CA LEU A 118 4.83 -10.43 5.96
C LEU A 118 3.46 -9.97 6.52
N HIS A 119 2.76 -9.10 5.81
CA HIS A 119 1.42 -8.65 6.14
C HIS A 119 0.37 -9.78 6.09
N ASN A 120 0.63 -10.87 5.36
CA ASN A 120 -0.26 -12.02 5.25
C ASN A 120 -0.07 -13.05 6.36
N ILE A 121 0.99 -12.94 7.17
CA ILE A 121 1.31 -13.91 8.23
C ILE A 121 0.33 -13.80 9.41
N SER A 122 -0.21 -12.61 9.67
CA SER A 122 -1.17 -12.37 10.75
C SER A 122 -2.47 -11.81 10.22
N PRO A 123 -3.44 -12.64 9.83
CA PRO A 123 -4.69 -12.20 9.22
C PRO A 123 -5.58 -11.33 10.14
N ASN A 124 -5.26 -11.24 11.43
CA ASN A 124 -5.98 -10.42 12.41
C ASN A 124 -5.33 -9.05 12.68
N ASN A 125 -4.17 -8.77 12.12
CA ASN A 125 -3.55 -7.46 12.22
C ASN A 125 -4.00 -6.59 11.05
N SER A 126 -4.85 -5.61 11.33
CA SER A 126 -5.04 -4.48 10.42
C SER A 126 -3.73 -3.67 10.42
N ASP A 127 -2.96 -3.78 9.35
CA ASP A 127 -1.76 -2.95 9.19
C ASP A 127 -2.17 -1.49 9.03
N TYR A 128 -1.89 -0.70 10.05
CA TYR A 128 -2.16 0.74 10.00
C TYR A 128 -1.03 1.44 9.26
N LEU A 129 -1.29 1.85 8.02
CA LEU A 129 -0.35 2.65 7.21
C LEU A 129 -0.55 4.16 7.43
N HIS A 130 -0.91 4.54 8.65
CA HIS A 130 -1.04 5.96 9.00
C HIS A 130 0.32 6.55 9.28
N ALA A 131 0.63 7.65 8.57
CA ALA A 131 1.89 8.34 8.73
C ALA A 131 1.69 9.81 9.09
N VAL A 132 2.59 10.35 9.90
CA VAL A 132 2.66 11.77 10.21
C VAL A 132 3.97 12.32 9.67
N ILE A 133 3.88 13.22 8.69
CA ILE A 133 5.03 13.91 8.13
C ILE A 133 5.09 15.31 8.75
N TYR A 134 6.15 15.61 9.49
CA TYR A 134 6.37 16.92 10.08
C TYR A 134 7.70 17.52 9.62
N GLY A 135 7.78 18.83 9.60
CA GLY A 135 8.98 19.57 9.19
C GLY A 135 8.65 20.99 8.77
N PRO A 136 9.65 21.81 8.50
CA PRO A 136 9.50 23.20 8.07
C PRO A 136 8.66 23.33 6.79
N PRO A 137 8.02 24.48 6.53
CA PRO A 137 7.35 24.72 5.26
C PRO A 137 8.36 24.65 4.10
N GLY A 138 7.88 24.25 2.91
CA GLY A 138 8.71 24.19 1.69
C GLY A 138 9.66 22.98 1.60
N THR A 139 9.63 22.03 2.55
CA THR A 139 10.52 20.85 2.54
C THR A 139 10.06 19.72 1.64
N GLY A 140 8.97 19.87 0.87
CA GLY A 140 8.49 18.82 -0.06
C GLY A 140 7.60 17.75 0.58
N LYS A 141 7.05 17.97 1.79
CA LYS A 141 6.18 17.00 2.49
C LYS A 141 5.03 16.46 1.61
N THR A 142 4.38 17.34 0.89
CA THR A 142 3.26 16.97 -0.01
C THR A 142 3.73 16.09 -1.16
N GLU A 143 4.91 16.35 -1.72
CA GLU A 143 5.45 15.54 -2.82
C GLU A 143 5.86 14.15 -2.34
N VAL A 144 6.51 14.05 -1.17
CA VAL A 144 6.80 12.74 -0.54
C VAL A 144 5.51 11.96 -0.32
N ALA A 145 4.47 12.61 0.19
CA ALA A 145 3.18 11.97 0.41
C ALA A 145 2.55 11.40 -0.88
N LYS A 146 2.66 12.15 -1.99
CA LYS A 146 2.20 11.67 -3.30
C LYS A 146 3.00 10.47 -3.78
N ILE A 147 4.34 10.52 -3.64
CA ILE A 147 5.22 9.42 -4.03
C ILE A 147 4.92 8.18 -3.19
N MET A 148 4.74 8.32 -1.87
CA MET A 148 4.31 7.21 -1.01
C MET A 148 3.00 6.60 -1.48
N GLY A 149 2.00 7.43 -1.81
CA GLY A 149 0.73 6.96 -2.36
C GLY A 149 0.90 6.15 -3.65
N LYS A 150 1.77 6.61 -4.58
CA LYS A 150 2.10 5.88 -5.81
C LYS A 150 2.78 4.53 -5.48
N ILE A 151 3.75 4.53 -4.55
CA ILE A 151 4.45 3.31 -4.13
C ILE A 151 3.44 2.29 -3.61
N PHE A 152 2.60 2.65 -2.65
CA PHE A 152 1.64 1.73 -2.04
C PHE A 152 0.55 1.27 -3.02
N SER A 153 0.14 2.12 -3.97
CA SER A 153 -0.77 1.74 -5.03
C SER A 153 -0.12 0.69 -5.97
N ASN A 154 1.12 0.91 -6.37
CA ASN A 154 1.84 0.02 -7.30
C ASN A 154 2.32 -1.27 -6.62
N LEU A 155 2.48 -1.29 -5.30
CA LEU A 155 2.67 -2.51 -4.52
C LEU A 155 1.39 -3.36 -4.44
N GLY A 156 0.23 -2.80 -4.81
CA GLY A 156 -1.06 -3.48 -4.72
C GLY A 156 -1.73 -3.39 -3.35
N ILE A 157 -1.17 -2.59 -2.44
CA ILE A 157 -1.71 -2.38 -1.09
C ILE A 157 -2.98 -1.53 -1.14
N LEU A 158 -2.96 -0.50 -1.99
CA LEU A 158 -4.12 0.36 -2.23
C LEU A 158 -4.97 -0.21 -3.35
N LYS A 159 -6.27 -0.33 -3.13
CA LYS A 159 -7.23 -0.82 -4.14
C LYS A 159 -7.48 0.21 -5.25
N LYS A 160 -7.29 1.50 -4.92
CA LYS A 160 -7.51 2.61 -5.84
C LYS A 160 -6.29 3.53 -5.85
N ASN A 161 -5.90 3.98 -7.03
CA ASN A 161 -4.87 5.01 -7.17
C ASN A 161 -5.48 6.41 -7.00
N VAL A 162 -6.07 6.65 -5.83
CA VAL A 162 -6.67 7.95 -5.47
C VAL A 162 -5.79 8.62 -4.43
N PHE A 163 -5.36 9.83 -4.71
CA PHE A 163 -4.68 10.72 -3.77
C PHE A 163 -5.50 12.01 -3.64
N LYS A 164 -6.12 12.21 -2.49
CA LYS A 164 -6.91 13.42 -2.21
C LYS A 164 -6.22 14.26 -1.15
N LYS A 165 -5.80 15.46 -1.55
CA LYS A 165 -5.29 16.48 -0.64
C LYS A 165 -6.45 17.31 -0.11
N VAL A 166 -6.54 17.45 1.21
CA VAL A 166 -7.56 18.26 1.89
C VAL A 166 -6.93 19.15 2.95
N THR A 167 -7.60 20.24 3.25
CA THR A 167 -7.30 21.17 4.32
C THR A 167 -8.42 21.18 5.36
N ARG A 168 -8.29 21.99 6.41
CA ARG A 168 -9.36 22.19 7.40
C ARG A 168 -10.70 22.58 6.74
N ASP A 169 -10.66 23.45 5.76
CA ASP A 169 -11.87 23.98 5.10
C ASP A 169 -12.63 22.94 4.29
N ASP A 170 -11.95 21.91 3.82
CA ASP A 170 -12.58 20.78 3.14
C ASP A 170 -13.27 19.83 4.11
N LEU A 171 -12.84 19.78 5.37
CA LEU A 171 -13.33 18.87 6.39
C LEU A 171 -14.40 19.50 7.28
N VAL A 172 -14.23 20.77 7.64
CA VAL A 172 -15.09 21.49 8.57
C VAL A 172 -16.21 22.21 7.81
N ALA A 173 -17.45 22.11 8.32
CA ALA A 173 -18.58 22.83 7.77
C ALA A 173 -18.81 24.18 8.46
N GLY A 174 -19.58 25.06 7.84
CA GLY A 174 -19.93 26.36 8.39
C GLY A 174 -21.07 26.37 9.39
N TYR A 175 -21.82 25.26 9.50
CA TYR A 175 -23.02 25.14 10.33
C TYR A 175 -22.93 23.95 11.28
N LEU A 176 -23.60 24.09 12.45
CA LEU A 176 -23.68 23.04 13.47
C LEU A 176 -24.28 21.73 12.88
N GLY A 177 -23.67 20.59 13.24
CA GLY A 177 -24.17 19.26 12.88
C GLY A 177 -23.85 18.82 11.44
N GLN A 178 -23.14 19.64 10.66
CA GLN A 178 -22.79 19.29 9.27
C GLN A 178 -21.35 18.84 9.10
N THR A 179 -20.49 19.06 10.05
CA THR A 179 -19.04 18.75 9.96
C THR A 179 -18.80 17.26 9.88
N ALA A 180 -19.45 16.45 10.73
CA ALA A 180 -19.30 15.01 10.70
C ALA A 180 -19.70 14.42 9.35
N MET A 181 -20.84 14.91 8.78
CA MET A 181 -21.30 14.42 7.47
C MET A 181 -20.30 14.80 6.36
N LYS A 182 -19.87 16.06 6.32
CA LYS A 182 -18.88 16.54 5.34
C LYS A 182 -17.57 15.78 5.43
N THR A 183 -17.07 15.54 6.65
CA THR A 183 -15.87 14.77 6.89
C THR A 183 -16.05 13.30 6.44
N LYS A 184 -17.18 12.65 6.75
CA LYS A 184 -17.49 11.29 6.30
C LYS A 184 -17.54 11.17 4.78
N ASP A 185 -18.06 12.16 4.07
CA ASP A 185 -18.14 12.15 2.62
C ASP A 185 -16.73 12.26 2.00
N VAL A 186 -15.88 13.12 2.54
CA VAL A 186 -14.46 13.21 2.13
C VAL A 186 -13.73 11.88 2.35
N ILE A 187 -13.95 11.21 3.48
CA ILE A 187 -13.36 9.91 3.80
C ILE A 187 -13.83 8.85 2.81
N LYS A 188 -15.15 8.76 2.52
CA LYS A 188 -15.72 7.80 1.56
C LYS A 188 -15.10 7.92 0.17
N GLU A 189 -14.83 9.13 -0.31
CA GLU A 189 -14.19 9.35 -1.60
C GLU A 189 -12.75 8.82 -1.65
N CYS A 190 -12.10 8.72 -0.48
CA CYS A 190 -10.72 8.28 -0.36
C CYS A 190 -10.57 6.79 -0.02
N ILE A 191 -11.66 6.07 0.25
CA ILE A 191 -11.59 4.64 0.61
C ILE A 191 -10.86 3.85 -0.47
N GLY A 192 -9.83 3.12 -0.04
CA GLY A 192 -8.94 2.35 -0.90
C GLY A 192 -7.80 3.16 -1.54
N GLY A 193 -7.68 4.44 -1.19
CA GLY A 193 -6.64 5.35 -1.65
C GLY A 193 -5.96 6.09 -0.50
N VAL A 194 -5.49 7.31 -0.75
CA VAL A 194 -4.76 8.16 0.20
C VAL A 194 -5.54 9.43 0.48
N LEU A 195 -5.83 9.69 1.76
CA LEU A 195 -6.28 10.99 2.25
C LEU A 195 -5.09 11.74 2.87
N PHE A 196 -4.66 12.81 2.22
CA PHE A 196 -3.61 13.68 2.73
C PHE A 196 -4.21 14.93 3.35
N ILE A 197 -4.09 15.08 4.67
CA ILE A 197 -4.55 16.27 5.39
C ILE A 197 -3.37 17.23 5.51
N ASP A 198 -3.39 18.29 4.72
CA ASP A 198 -2.39 19.35 4.79
C ASP A 198 -2.70 20.31 5.93
N GLU A 199 -1.66 20.87 6.52
CA GLU A 199 -1.77 21.80 7.65
C GLU A 199 -2.68 21.28 8.79
N ALA A 200 -2.58 19.98 9.10
CA ALA A 200 -3.44 19.31 10.07
C ALA A 200 -3.45 19.99 11.48
N TYR A 201 -2.42 20.78 11.80
CA TYR A 201 -2.39 21.60 13.00
C TYR A 201 -3.53 22.62 13.05
N ALA A 202 -4.07 23.05 11.91
CA ALA A 202 -5.21 23.95 11.85
C ALA A 202 -6.49 23.34 12.44
N LEU A 203 -6.59 22.01 12.48
CA LEU A 203 -7.67 21.27 13.15
C LEU A 203 -7.49 21.21 14.69
N GLY A 204 -6.25 21.33 15.17
CA GLY A 204 -5.90 21.16 16.58
C GLY A 204 -5.71 22.47 17.38
N ASN A 205 -6.17 23.61 16.89
CA ASN A 205 -5.91 24.93 17.50
C ASN A 205 -6.56 25.04 18.88
N LYS A 206 -5.73 25.01 19.95
CA LYS A 206 -6.17 25.01 21.35
C LYS A 206 -6.80 26.33 21.81
N GLU A 207 -6.51 27.42 21.12
CA GLU A 207 -6.92 28.77 21.54
C GLU A 207 -8.37 29.14 21.19
N LYS A 208 -8.95 28.43 20.20
CA LYS A 208 -10.38 28.55 19.91
C LYS A 208 -11.03 27.24 20.28
N ARG A 209 -12.01 27.28 21.16
CA ARG A 209 -12.93 26.16 21.46
C ARG A 209 -13.77 25.86 20.20
N ASP A 210 -13.08 25.37 19.15
CA ASP A 210 -13.68 25.05 17.87
C ASP A 210 -14.27 23.63 17.94
N SER A 211 -15.53 23.57 18.36
CA SER A 211 -16.26 22.30 18.44
C SER A 211 -16.36 21.61 17.07
N PHE A 212 -16.36 22.36 15.97
CA PHE A 212 -16.42 21.83 14.62
C PHE A 212 -15.14 21.06 14.24
N SER A 213 -13.99 21.63 14.51
CA SER A 213 -12.73 20.95 14.25
C SER A 213 -12.59 19.68 15.08
N LYS A 214 -13.07 19.70 16.35
CA LYS A 214 -13.08 18.50 17.18
C LYS A 214 -14.01 17.43 16.60
N GLU A 215 -15.21 17.78 16.17
CA GLU A 215 -16.15 16.87 15.51
C GLU A 215 -15.53 16.21 14.26
N SER A 216 -14.77 16.97 13.45
CA SER A 216 -14.04 16.44 12.32
C SER A 216 -12.95 15.43 12.73
N ILE A 217 -12.14 15.77 13.75
CA ILE A 217 -11.10 14.89 14.29
C ILE A 217 -11.70 13.59 14.81
N ASP A 218 -12.77 13.68 15.61
CA ASP A 218 -13.44 12.51 16.19
C ASP A 218 -14.00 11.61 15.07
N THR A 219 -14.59 12.20 14.02
CA THR A 219 -15.09 11.47 12.84
C THR A 219 -13.96 10.78 12.06
N ILE A 220 -12.80 11.43 11.93
CA ILE A 220 -11.63 10.81 11.28
C ILE A 220 -11.09 9.67 12.15
N CYS A 221 -11.05 9.83 13.48
CA CYS A 221 -10.60 8.79 14.39
C CYS A 221 -11.54 7.58 14.43
N GLU A 222 -12.86 7.79 14.29
CA GLU A 222 -13.84 6.71 14.19
C GLU A 222 -13.70 5.89 12.90
N ALA A 223 -13.20 6.51 11.83
CA ALA A 223 -13.04 5.87 10.51
C ALA A 223 -11.70 5.14 10.33
N LEU A 224 -10.82 5.19 11.30
CA LEU A 224 -9.49 4.56 11.31
C LEU A 224 -9.49 3.26 12.09
#